data_f544f3c6df9c06ef94846c12233eb784
#
_entry.id   f544f3c6df9c06ef94846c12233eb784
#
_cell.length_a   1.000
_cell.length_b   1.000
_cell.length_c   1.000
_cell.angle_alpha   90.00
_cell.angle_beta   90.00
_cell.angle_gamma   90.00
#
_symmetry.space_group_name_H-M   'P 1'
#
loop_
_entity.id
_entity.type
_entity.pdbx_description
1 polymer ?
#
loop_
_entity_poly.entity_id
_entity_poly.type
_entity_poly.pdbx_seq_one_letter_code
_entity_poly.pdbx_strand_id
1 'polypeptide(L)' 'MSVRNAGKTIREARIKAGLTQEQLSEGVCSVLSLSRIENGSAGVSPVTFQALMAHDAG' A
#
# COMPACT_ATOMS: atom_id res chain seq x y z
N MET A 1 7.56 2.64 -12.75
CA MET A 1 7.75 1.78 -11.54
C MET A 1 7.12 0.42 -11.80
N SER A 2 7.83 -0.66 -11.47
CA SER A 2 7.26 -1.99 -11.64
C SER A 2 6.26 -2.29 -10.52
N VAL A 3 5.32 -3.20 -10.79
CA VAL A 3 4.30 -3.61 -9.82
C VAL A 3 4.95 -4.12 -8.52
N ARG A 4 6.01 -4.91 -8.64
CA ARG A 4 6.70 -5.45 -7.47
C ARG A 4 7.34 -4.37 -6.62
N ASN A 5 7.96 -3.38 -7.27
CA ASN A 5 8.59 -2.29 -6.55
C ASN A 5 7.58 -1.39 -5.87
N ALA A 6 6.42 -1.21 -6.48
CA ALA A 6 5.36 -0.42 -5.87
C ALA A 6 4.86 -1.07 -4.58
N GLY A 7 4.62 -2.38 -4.60
CA GLY A 7 4.19 -3.11 -3.41
C GLY A 7 5.20 -3.07 -2.29
N LYS A 8 6.47 -3.27 -2.63
CA LYS A 8 7.56 -3.21 -1.65
C LYS A 8 7.68 -1.81 -1.05
N THR A 9 7.57 -0.79 -1.87
CA THR A 9 7.63 0.60 -1.42
C THR A 9 6.51 0.92 -0.44
N ILE A 10 5.30 0.47 -0.77
CA ILE A 10 4.14 0.67 0.10
C ILE A 10 4.36 -0.03 1.45
N ARG A 11 4.82 -1.28 1.41
CA ARG A 11 5.06 -2.04 2.63
C ARG A 11 6.11 -1.39 3.52
N GLU A 12 7.23 -0.99 2.93
CA GLU A 12 8.31 -0.37 3.70
C GLU A 12 7.85 0.95 4.32
N ALA A 13 7.13 1.77 3.57
CA ALA A 13 6.59 3.01 4.09
C ALA A 13 5.61 2.77 5.24
N ARG A 14 4.76 1.75 5.08
CA ARG A 14 3.80 1.39 6.11
C ARG A 14 4.49 0.98 7.42
N ILE A 15 5.48 0.10 7.31
CA ILE A 15 6.22 -0.39 8.48
C ILE A 15 6.98 0.76 9.14
N LYS A 16 7.60 1.61 8.35
CA LYS A 16 8.35 2.76 8.85
C LYS A 16 7.44 3.74 9.60
N ALA A 17 6.21 3.89 9.15
CA ALA A 17 5.23 4.75 9.80
C ALA A 17 4.55 4.09 11.00
N GLY A 18 4.79 2.79 11.21
CA GLY A 18 4.19 2.06 12.33
C GLY A 18 2.73 1.70 12.11
N LEU A 19 2.29 1.61 10.86
CA LEU A 19 0.91 1.33 10.52
C LEU A 19 0.67 -0.15 10.26
N THR A 20 -0.53 -0.64 10.64
CA THR A 20 -0.97 -1.96 10.25
C THR A 20 -1.55 -1.89 8.83
N GLN A 21 -1.75 -3.06 8.21
CA GLN A 21 -2.41 -3.10 6.91
C GLN A 21 -3.82 -2.53 6.99
N GLU A 22 -4.53 -2.79 8.08
CA GLU A 22 -5.87 -2.24 8.29
C GLU A 22 -5.83 -0.71 8.33
N GLN A 23 -4.89 -0.15 9.06
CA GLN A 23 -4.79 1.29 9.18
C GLN A 23 -4.46 1.96 7.84
N LEU A 24 -3.53 1.40 7.11
CA LEU A 24 -3.14 1.99 5.83
C LEU A 24 -4.22 1.84 4.76
N SER A 25 -4.92 0.71 4.72
CA SER A 25 -5.93 0.45 3.70
C SER A 25 -7.25 1.17 3.96
N GLU A 26 -7.49 1.65 5.17
CA GLU A 26 -8.75 2.27 5.54
C GLU A 26 -9.11 3.41 4.59
N GLY A 27 -10.30 3.33 4.01
CA GLY A 27 -10.77 4.34 3.08
C GLY A 27 -10.18 4.27 1.68
N VAL A 28 -9.28 3.32 1.42
CA VAL A 28 -8.62 3.19 0.12
C VAL A 28 -8.95 1.85 -0.53
N CYS A 29 -8.72 0.76 0.18
CA CYS A 29 -8.96 -0.59 -0.34
C CYS A 29 -9.16 -1.54 0.83
N SER A 30 -9.44 -2.82 0.52
CA SER A 30 -9.56 -3.84 1.57
C SER A 30 -8.17 -4.27 2.06
N VAL A 31 -8.12 -4.81 3.27
CA VAL A 31 -6.88 -5.37 3.82
C VAL A 31 -6.35 -6.48 2.90
N LEU A 32 -7.23 -7.31 2.36
CA LEU A 32 -6.84 -8.37 1.45
C LEU A 32 -6.19 -7.81 0.19
N SER A 33 -6.77 -6.74 -0.37
CA SER A 33 -6.20 -6.08 -1.54
C SER A 33 -4.82 -5.52 -1.24
N LEU A 34 -4.67 -4.84 -0.11
CA LEU A 34 -3.37 -4.30 0.28
C LEU A 34 -2.34 -5.41 0.47
N SER A 35 -2.74 -6.50 1.11
CA SER A 35 -1.85 -7.65 1.32
C SER A 35 -1.34 -8.19 -0.01
N ARG A 36 -2.22 -8.33 -0.99
CA ARG A 36 -1.84 -8.81 -2.34
C ARG A 36 -0.90 -7.83 -3.05
N ILE A 37 -1.16 -6.54 -2.91
CA ILE A 37 -0.30 -5.51 -3.48
C ILE A 37 1.10 -5.60 -2.86
N GLU A 38 1.18 -5.71 -1.54
CA GLU A 38 2.46 -5.79 -0.84
C GLU A 38 3.25 -7.04 -1.18
N ASN A 39 2.54 -8.15 -1.44
CA ASN A 39 3.17 -9.41 -1.83
C ASN A 39 3.55 -9.47 -3.30
N GLY A 40 3.13 -8.49 -4.09
CA GLY A 40 3.37 -8.51 -5.53
C GLY A 40 2.42 -9.40 -6.30
N SER A 41 1.35 -9.89 -5.65
CA SER A 41 0.35 -10.75 -6.29
C SER A 41 -0.67 -9.95 -7.10
N ALA A 42 -0.81 -8.67 -6.81
CA ALA A 42 -1.73 -7.78 -7.50
C ALA A 42 -1.02 -6.46 -7.82
N GLY A 43 -1.41 -5.86 -8.93
CA GLY A 43 -0.90 -4.55 -9.30
C GLY A 43 -1.62 -3.45 -8.53
N VAL A 44 -1.04 -2.27 -8.55
CA VAL A 44 -1.63 -1.09 -7.94
C VAL A 44 -1.69 0.02 -8.99
N SER A 45 -2.83 0.69 -9.11
CA SER A 45 -2.98 1.82 -10.02
C SER A 45 -2.25 3.04 -9.44
N PRO A 46 -1.84 3.99 -10.29
CA PRO A 46 -1.21 5.22 -9.80
C PRO A 46 -2.07 5.97 -8.79
N VAL A 47 -3.39 6.00 -9.01
CA VAL A 47 -4.32 6.68 -8.10
C VAL A 47 -4.33 6.00 -6.73
N THR A 48 -4.43 4.67 -6.71
CA THR A 48 -4.41 3.91 -5.46
C THR A 48 -3.07 4.05 -4.76
N PHE A 49 -1.98 3.98 -5.51
CA PHE A 49 -0.64 4.17 -4.95
C PHE A 49 -0.53 5.54 -4.27
N GLN A 50 -0.96 6.59 -4.93
CA GLN A 50 -0.91 7.93 -4.36
C GLN A 50 -1.78 8.04 -3.11
N ALA A 51 -2.96 7.43 -3.13
CA ALA A 51 -3.85 7.45 -1.98
C ALA A 51 -3.23 6.75 -0.77
N LEU A 52 -2.59 5.60 -0.99
CA LEU A 52 -1.91 4.87 0.08
C LEU A 52 -0.74 5.67 0.64
N MET A 53 0.06 6.27 -0.23
CA MET A 53 1.22 7.05 0.22
C MET A 53 0.79 8.32 0.94
N ALA A 54 -0.29 8.95 0.51
CA ALA A 54 -0.83 10.13 1.20
C ALA A 54 -1.37 9.77 2.57
N HIS A 55 -2.03 8.63 2.70
CA HIS A 55 -2.54 8.15 3.99
C HIS A 55 -1.39 7.85 4.95
N ASP A 56 -0.33 7.25 4.42
CA ASP A 56 0.88 6.94 5.19
C ASP A 56 1.55 8.23 5.70
N ALA A 57 1.55 9.27 4.88
CA ALA A 57 2.19 10.54 5.22
C ALA A 57 1.37 11.37 6.22
N GLY A 58 0.07 11.11 6.26
CA GLY A 58 -0.84 11.84 7.11
C GLY A 58 -1.00 11.25 8.46
#